data_d92c62204efc4d5066335f7a609aaf65
#
_entry.id   d92c62204efc4d5066335f7a609aaf65
#
_cell.length_a   1.000
_cell.length_b   1.000
_cell.length_c   1.000
_cell.angle_alpha   90.00
_cell.angle_beta   90.00
_cell.angle_gamma   90.00
#
_symmetry.space_group_name_H-M   'P 1'
#
loop_
_entity.id
_entity.type
_entity.pdbx_description
1 polymer ?
#
loop_
_entity_poly.entity_id
_entity_poly.type
_entity_poly.pdbx_seq_one_letter_code
_entity_poly.pdbx_strand_id
1 'polypeptide(L)'
;MKSAVASVVVALQLLAVTAFASNSVVNLSHYDLIRVDFVAMKSEGVVGVIHEATFPRLQRDWRYFERQATASQAGLLWGAYHFGDGTNPISQADHFLATVASSHPPVRTADDPEKKRAGVLLVLDFEKNGHYPGGSMSVSQAVAFVERIKERTGKYPGIYGSEYRLRQMLFGSGATAAHRSVLSNCWLWIANYHNEPRATSPWRGWDLWQYTGDGKCGLRPRSAFPIGVANLRKAERNIFRGNNALLQAFWQEHAWFPSG
;
A
#
# COMPACT_ATOMS: atom_id res chain seq x y z
N MET A 1 42.24 24.42 -1.22
CA MET A 1 41.70 23.53 -2.25
C MET A 1 40.99 22.26 -1.71
N LYS A 2 40.72 22.13 -0.39
CA LYS A 2 40.02 20.94 0.16
C LYS A 2 38.51 21.13 0.46
N SER A 3 38.01 22.38 0.33
CA SER A 3 36.62 22.68 0.68
C SER A 3 35.63 22.52 -0.48
N ALA A 4 36.08 22.64 -1.74
CA ALA A 4 35.21 22.59 -2.90
C ALA A 4 34.79 21.14 -3.29
N VAL A 5 35.63 20.13 -2.97
CA VAL A 5 35.34 18.73 -3.32
C VAL A 5 34.27 18.13 -2.42
N ALA A 6 34.20 18.50 -1.14
CA ALA A 6 33.21 18.01 -0.19
C ALA A 6 31.79 18.50 -0.54
N SER A 7 31.65 19.75 -1.00
CA SER A 7 30.37 20.34 -1.37
C SER A 7 29.77 19.72 -2.65
N VAL A 8 30.60 19.31 -3.60
CA VAL A 8 30.14 18.67 -4.84
C VAL A 8 29.65 17.24 -4.56
N VAL A 9 30.31 16.51 -3.66
CA VAL A 9 29.90 15.13 -3.31
C VAL A 9 28.57 15.12 -2.55
N VAL A 10 28.32 16.07 -1.66
CA VAL A 10 27.05 16.18 -0.94
C VAL A 10 25.90 16.59 -1.88
N ALA A 11 26.14 17.49 -2.82
CA ALA A 11 25.14 17.89 -3.81
C ALA A 11 24.80 16.74 -4.79
N LEU A 12 25.79 15.92 -5.19
CA LEU A 12 25.53 14.73 -6.01
C LEU A 12 24.74 13.66 -5.26
N GLN A 13 25.00 13.45 -3.97
CA GLN A 13 24.24 12.50 -3.18
C GLN A 13 22.78 12.93 -2.96
N LEU A 14 22.50 14.20 -2.77
CA LEU A 14 21.15 14.73 -2.66
C LEU A 14 20.38 14.67 -4.00
N LEU A 15 21.04 14.90 -5.11
CA LEU A 15 20.46 14.77 -6.46
C LEU A 15 20.20 13.29 -6.81
N ALA A 16 21.02 12.36 -6.35
CA ALA A 16 20.83 10.93 -6.57
C ALA A 16 19.60 10.39 -5.81
N VAL A 17 19.33 10.86 -4.60
CA VAL A 17 18.18 10.41 -3.80
C VAL A 17 16.86 10.87 -4.42
N THR A 18 16.80 12.06 -5.00
CA THR A 18 15.57 12.56 -5.67
C THR A 18 15.30 11.95 -7.04
N ALA A 19 16.33 11.39 -7.70
CA ALA A 19 16.19 10.75 -9.01
C ALA A 19 15.61 9.32 -8.94
N PHE A 20 15.45 8.72 -7.77
CA PHE A 20 15.03 7.34 -7.60
C PHE A 20 13.62 7.14 -7.03
N ALA A 21 12.93 8.20 -6.62
CA ALA A 21 11.56 8.10 -6.09
C ALA A 21 10.53 8.07 -7.23
N SER A 22 9.57 7.15 -7.16
CA SER A 22 8.55 6.95 -8.19
C SER A 22 7.15 7.31 -7.65
N ASN A 23 6.53 8.35 -8.22
CA ASN A 23 5.15 8.76 -7.94
C ASN A 23 4.17 8.03 -8.88
N SER A 24 4.09 6.72 -8.78
CA SER A 24 3.42 5.86 -9.74
C SER A 24 2.45 4.84 -9.12
N VAL A 25 2.07 5.04 -7.86
CA VAL A 25 1.07 4.20 -7.18
C VAL A 25 -0.12 5.05 -6.74
N VAL A 26 -1.31 4.53 -6.95
CA VAL A 26 -2.59 5.13 -6.51
C VAL A 26 -3.32 4.14 -5.63
N ASN A 27 -3.99 4.59 -4.57
CA ASN A 27 -4.90 3.75 -3.86
C ASN A 27 -6.35 4.23 -4.01
N LEU A 28 -7.29 3.30 -3.89
CA LEU A 28 -8.71 3.48 -4.15
C LEU A 28 -9.56 2.70 -3.14
N SER A 29 -10.79 3.13 -2.96
CA SER A 29 -11.82 2.43 -2.18
C SER A 29 -13.22 2.62 -2.78
N HIS A 30 -14.22 2.05 -2.15
CA HIS A 30 -15.64 2.27 -2.50
C HIS A 30 -16.08 3.73 -2.37
N TYR A 31 -15.33 4.56 -1.63
CA TYR A 31 -15.59 6.00 -1.53
C TYR A 31 -15.26 6.77 -2.81
N ASP A 32 -14.44 6.21 -3.70
CA ASP A 32 -14.21 6.75 -5.05
C ASP A 32 -15.41 6.41 -5.95
N LEU A 33 -16.43 7.25 -5.93
CA LEU A 33 -17.73 6.96 -6.54
C LEU A 33 -17.75 6.94 -8.06
N ILE A 34 -16.71 7.47 -8.72
CA ILE A 34 -16.65 7.56 -10.18
C ILE A 34 -16.16 6.24 -10.81
N ARG A 35 -16.47 6.06 -12.10
CA ARG A 35 -15.82 5.03 -12.92
C ARG A 35 -14.40 5.46 -13.23
N VAL A 36 -13.42 4.71 -12.72
CA VAL A 36 -11.99 5.02 -12.88
C VAL A 36 -11.54 4.69 -14.30
N ASP A 37 -10.81 5.63 -14.94
CA ASP A 37 -10.17 5.38 -16.22
C ASP A 37 -8.74 4.85 -15.99
N PHE A 38 -8.61 3.53 -15.88
CA PHE A 38 -7.32 2.87 -15.66
C PHE A 38 -6.38 2.93 -16.90
N VAL A 39 -6.94 3.06 -18.11
CA VAL A 39 -6.13 3.21 -19.31
C VAL A 39 -5.44 4.57 -19.32
N ALA A 40 -6.20 5.65 -19.06
CA ALA A 40 -5.62 6.98 -18.92
C ALA A 40 -4.65 7.04 -17.73
N MET A 41 -4.98 6.41 -16.60
CA MET A 41 -4.11 6.33 -15.43
C MET A 41 -2.75 5.68 -15.77
N LYS A 42 -2.75 4.58 -16.54
CA LYS A 42 -1.54 3.93 -17.03
C LYS A 42 -0.75 4.83 -17.95
N SER A 43 -1.40 5.55 -18.88
CA SER A 43 -0.75 6.47 -19.82
C SER A 43 -0.10 7.68 -19.13
N GLU A 44 -0.61 8.08 -17.95
CA GLU A 44 -0.04 9.12 -17.11
C GLU A 44 1.07 8.61 -16.16
N GLY A 45 1.54 7.37 -16.35
CA GLY A 45 2.72 6.82 -15.67
C GLY A 45 2.42 6.08 -14.38
N VAL A 46 1.16 5.83 -14.04
CA VAL A 46 0.84 4.92 -12.90
C VAL A 46 1.26 3.50 -13.26
N VAL A 47 1.92 2.84 -12.32
CA VAL A 47 2.41 1.45 -12.45
C VAL A 47 1.54 0.49 -11.66
N GLY A 48 1.06 0.91 -10.49
CA GLY A 48 0.28 0.06 -9.60
C GLY A 48 -0.88 0.77 -8.92
N VAL A 49 -1.89 -0.02 -8.59
CA VAL A 49 -3.06 0.39 -7.81
C VAL A 49 -3.21 -0.52 -6.60
N ILE A 50 -3.46 0.05 -5.42
CA ILE A 50 -3.81 -0.69 -4.21
C ILE A 50 -5.26 -0.31 -3.84
N HIS A 51 -6.17 -1.30 -3.83
CA HIS A 51 -7.60 -1.06 -3.63
C HIS A 51 -8.10 -1.70 -2.34
N GLU A 52 -9.07 -1.06 -1.67
CA GLU A 52 -9.80 -1.69 -0.57
C GLU A 52 -10.47 -2.97 -1.07
N ALA A 53 -10.15 -4.10 -0.43
CA ALA A 53 -10.82 -5.36 -0.74
C ALA A 53 -11.87 -5.69 0.30
N THR A 54 -11.55 -5.44 1.56
CA THR A 54 -12.43 -5.72 2.70
C THR A 54 -12.28 -4.66 3.79
N PHE A 55 -13.35 -4.48 4.56
CA PHE A 55 -13.42 -3.52 5.64
C PHE A 55 -14.25 -4.08 6.83
N PRO A 56 -14.43 -3.33 7.94
CA PRO A 56 -15.04 -3.84 9.17
C PRO A 56 -16.35 -4.62 8.98
N ARG A 57 -16.58 -5.58 9.91
CA ARG A 57 -17.70 -6.53 9.90
C ARG A 57 -17.63 -7.56 8.77
N LEU A 58 -16.43 -7.92 8.34
CA LEU A 58 -16.19 -8.86 7.25
C LEU A 58 -16.94 -8.46 5.96
N GLN A 59 -16.95 -7.17 5.67
CA GLN A 59 -17.56 -6.65 4.45
C GLN A 59 -16.55 -6.62 3.33
N ARG A 60 -17.01 -6.87 2.11
CA ARG A 60 -16.22 -6.74 0.89
C ARG A 60 -16.59 -5.44 0.20
N ASP A 61 -15.57 -4.72 -0.30
CA ASP A 61 -15.78 -3.60 -1.20
C ASP A 61 -16.45 -4.08 -2.50
N TRP A 62 -17.61 -3.54 -2.81
CA TRP A 62 -18.41 -3.99 -3.98
C TRP A 62 -17.79 -3.62 -5.32
N ARG A 63 -16.84 -2.67 -5.35
CA ARG A 63 -16.11 -2.26 -6.56
C ARG A 63 -14.82 -3.03 -6.79
N TYR A 64 -14.38 -3.79 -5.79
CA TYR A 64 -13.06 -4.42 -5.79
C TYR A 64 -12.86 -5.32 -7.03
N PHE A 65 -13.80 -6.19 -7.32
CA PHE A 65 -13.66 -7.17 -8.41
C PHE A 65 -13.69 -6.53 -9.80
N GLU A 66 -14.62 -5.60 -10.03
CA GLU A 66 -14.70 -4.88 -11.30
C GLU A 66 -13.43 -4.07 -11.56
N ARG A 67 -12.97 -3.34 -10.55
CA ARG A 67 -11.79 -2.48 -10.67
C ARG A 67 -10.50 -3.29 -10.81
N GLN A 68 -10.39 -4.39 -10.11
CA GLN A 68 -9.26 -5.30 -10.28
C GLN A 68 -9.18 -5.85 -11.71
N ALA A 69 -10.30 -6.30 -12.25
CA ALA A 69 -10.35 -6.82 -13.62
C ALA A 69 -9.97 -5.74 -14.66
N THR A 70 -10.55 -4.53 -14.54
CA THR A 70 -10.30 -3.43 -15.48
C THR A 70 -8.88 -2.85 -15.35
N ALA A 71 -8.33 -2.74 -14.14
CA ALA A 71 -6.96 -2.30 -13.92
C ALA A 71 -5.94 -3.32 -14.46
N SER A 72 -6.20 -4.61 -14.26
CA SER A 72 -5.36 -5.68 -14.82
C SER A 72 -5.37 -5.70 -16.35
N GLN A 73 -6.54 -5.47 -16.97
CA GLN A 73 -6.65 -5.32 -18.43
C GLN A 73 -5.86 -4.12 -18.95
N ALA A 74 -5.80 -3.02 -18.19
CA ALA A 74 -4.97 -1.87 -18.50
C ALA A 74 -3.47 -2.12 -18.25
N GLY A 75 -3.08 -3.28 -17.72
CA GLY A 75 -1.69 -3.65 -17.43
C GLY A 75 -1.10 -2.95 -16.20
N LEU A 76 -1.95 -2.59 -15.24
CA LEU A 76 -1.54 -2.07 -13.93
C LEU A 76 -1.26 -3.23 -12.96
N LEU A 77 -0.24 -3.08 -12.12
CA LEU A 77 -0.02 -3.95 -10.97
C LEU A 77 -1.15 -3.74 -9.96
N TRP A 78 -1.54 -4.81 -9.27
CA TRP A 78 -2.66 -4.77 -8.35
C TRP A 78 -2.26 -5.11 -6.92
N GLY A 79 -2.76 -4.35 -5.96
CA GLY A 79 -2.69 -4.61 -4.54
C GLY A 79 -4.06 -4.54 -3.89
N ALA A 80 -4.18 -5.12 -2.73
CA ALA A 80 -5.40 -5.16 -1.94
C ALA A 80 -5.11 -4.72 -0.51
N TYR A 81 -6.02 -3.97 0.11
CA TYR A 81 -5.93 -3.72 1.53
C TYR A 81 -7.21 -4.11 2.28
N HIS A 82 -7.02 -4.43 3.56
CA HIS A 82 -8.08 -4.66 4.54
C HIS A 82 -8.06 -3.54 5.57
N PHE A 83 -9.16 -2.82 5.73
CA PHE A 83 -9.32 -1.85 6.81
C PHE A 83 -9.66 -2.59 8.12
N GLY A 84 -8.70 -2.61 9.06
CA GLY A 84 -8.80 -3.40 10.28
C GLY A 84 -9.74 -2.83 11.34
N ASP A 85 -10.46 -3.70 12.04
CA ASP A 85 -11.27 -3.36 13.21
C ASP A 85 -10.87 -4.15 14.47
N GLY A 86 -11.46 -3.81 15.61
CA GLY A 86 -11.17 -4.45 16.90
C GLY A 86 -11.86 -5.81 17.13
N THR A 87 -12.42 -6.43 16.09
CA THR A 87 -13.02 -7.78 16.18
C THR A 87 -11.95 -8.88 15.97
N ASN A 88 -12.35 -10.12 15.71
CA ASN A 88 -11.42 -11.24 15.59
C ASN A 88 -10.45 -11.08 14.41
N PRO A 89 -9.14 -10.89 14.63
CA PRO A 89 -8.17 -10.63 13.58
C PRO A 89 -7.93 -11.82 12.64
N ILE A 90 -8.11 -13.05 13.11
CA ILE A 90 -7.96 -14.26 12.30
C ILE A 90 -9.09 -14.34 11.28
N SER A 91 -10.34 -14.11 11.72
CA SER A 91 -11.50 -14.07 10.83
C SER A 91 -11.37 -12.96 9.79
N GLN A 92 -10.83 -11.79 10.16
CA GLN A 92 -10.57 -10.69 9.24
C GLN A 92 -9.53 -11.08 8.19
N ALA A 93 -8.42 -11.69 8.60
CA ALA A 93 -7.35 -12.15 7.69
C ALA A 93 -7.87 -13.24 6.72
N ASP A 94 -8.59 -14.23 7.23
CA ASP A 94 -9.15 -15.31 6.39
C ASP A 94 -10.18 -14.79 5.39
N HIS A 95 -11.06 -13.86 5.80
CA HIS A 95 -12.04 -13.20 4.92
C HIS A 95 -11.35 -12.35 3.84
N PHE A 96 -10.33 -11.60 4.21
CA PHE A 96 -9.54 -10.81 3.28
C PHE A 96 -8.87 -11.69 2.22
N LEU A 97 -8.18 -12.75 2.64
CA LEU A 97 -7.54 -13.70 1.71
C LEU A 97 -8.55 -14.40 0.80
N ALA A 98 -9.70 -14.83 1.34
CA ALA A 98 -10.76 -15.45 0.54
C ALA A 98 -11.32 -14.48 -0.50
N THR A 99 -11.49 -13.19 -0.14
CA THR A 99 -11.94 -12.14 -1.08
C THR A 99 -10.91 -11.94 -2.20
N VAL A 100 -9.63 -11.80 -1.85
CA VAL A 100 -8.56 -11.61 -2.84
C VAL A 100 -8.43 -12.83 -3.75
N ALA A 101 -8.48 -14.05 -3.21
CA ALA A 101 -8.39 -15.28 -3.99
C ALA A 101 -9.54 -15.42 -4.99
N SER A 102 -10.76 -15.08 -4.59
CA SER A 102 -11.95 -15.22 -5.44
C SER A 102 -12.01 -14.22 -6.59
N SER A 103 -11.26 -13.10 -6.51
CA SER A 103 -11.19 -12.09 -7.57
C SER A 103 -10.18 -12.44 -8.68
N HIS A 104 -9.36 -13.47 -8.50
CA HIS A 104 -8.35 -13.91 -9.45
C HIS A 104 -8.84 -15.16 -10.19
N PRO A 105 -9.69 -15.02 -11.22
CA PRO A 105 -10.00 -16.17 -12.07
C PRO A 105 -8.67 -16.68 -12.67
N PRO A 106 -8.51 -18.01 -12.81
CA PRO A 106 -7.38 -18.54 -13.55
C PRO A 106 -7.41 -17.95 -14.95
N VAL A 107 -6.37 -17.21 -15.33
CA VAL A 107 -6.21 -16.74 -16.71
C VAL A 107 -5.96 -18.00 -17.54
N ARG A 108 -7.02 -18.61 -18.02
CA ARG A 108 -6.96 -19.64 -19.06
C ARG A 108 -6.78 -18.94 -20.40
N THR A 109 -5.56 -18.58 -20.73
CA THR A 109 -5.20 -18.33 -22.14
C THR A 109 -4.46 -19.58 -22.58
N ALA A 110 -5.07 -20.33 -23.49
CA ALA A 110 -4.46 -21.51 -24.11
C ALA A 110 -3.14 -21.21 -24.83
N ASP A 111 -2.83 -19.92 -25.06
CA ASP A 111 -1.77 -19.47 -25.94
C ASP A 111 -0.55 -18.86 -25.24
N ASP A 112 -0.52 -18.76 -23.91
CA ASP A 112 0.64 -18.24 -23.19
C ASP A 112 0.85 -18.92 -21.83
N PRO A 113 1.57 -20.06 -21.79
CA PRO A 113 1.90 -20.74 -20.54
C PRO A 113 2.84 -19.93 -19.63
N GLU A 114 3.44 -18.84 -20.13
CA GLU A 114 4.34 -17.97 -19.36
C GLU A 114 3.67 -16.71 -18.81
N LYS A 115 2.41 -16.43 -19.10
CA LYS A 115 1.68 -15.36 -18.40
C LYS A 115 1.52 -15.74 -16.94
N LYS A 116 2.58 -15.55 -16.19
CA LYS A 116 2.60 -15.64 -14.72
C LYS A 116 1.44 -14.80 -14.19
N ARG A 117 0.56 -15.41 -13.42
CA ARG A 117 -0.50 -14.73 -12.68
C ARG A 117 0.12 -13.51 -12.01
N ALA A 118 -0.46 -12.33 -12.23
CA ALA A 118 0.00 -11.15 -11.53
C ALA A 118 -0.26 -11.35 -10.03
N GLY A 119 0.77 -11.27 -9.23
CA GLY A 119 0.64 -11.34 -7.78
C GLY A 119 -0.03 -10.09 -7.23
N VAL A 120 -0.68 -10.23 -6.08
CA VAL A 120 -1.37 -9.16 -5.37
C VAL A 120 -0.58 -8.76 -4.14
N LEU A 121 -0.22 -7.49 -4.00
CA LEU A 121 0.26 -6.96 -2.72
C LEU A 121 -0.88 -7.01 -1.70
N LEU A 122 -0.58 -7.53 -0.51
CA LEU A 122 -1.53 -7.56 0.61
C LEU A 122 -1.14 -6.51 1.64
N VAL A 123 -2.12 -5.76 2.15
CA VAL A 123 -1.89 -4.69 3.13
C VAL A 123 -2.92 -4.76 4.25
N LEU A 124 -2.47 -4.59 5.48
CA LEU A 124 -3.31 -4.22 6.61
C LEU A 124 -3.34 -2.70 6.74
N ASP A 125 -4.52 -2.11 6.59
CA ASP A 125 -4.78 -0.73 6.95
C ASP A 125 -5.03 -0.66 8.46
N PHE A 126 -4.00 -0.18 9.18
CA PHE A 126 -3.93 -0.14 10.64
C PHE A 126 -4.20 1.27 11.15
N GLU A 127 -5.39 1.79 10.86
CA GLU A 127 -5.82 3.11 11.28
C GLU A 127 -6.82 3.08 12.45
N LYS A 128 -7.20 4.28 12.90
CA LYS A 128 -8.27 4.44 13.87
C LYS A 128 -9.61 4.23 13.17
N ASN A 129 -10.35 3.22 13.60
CA ASN A 129 -11.74 3.05 13.18
C ASN A 129 -12.65 4.01 13.96
N GLY A 130 -13.12 5.05 13.29
CA GLY A 130 -14.05 6.05 13.85
C GLY A 130 -15.48 5.95 13.30
N HIS A 131 -15.70 5.10 12.30
CA HIS A 131 -16.96 5.08 11.52
C HIS A 131 -17.71 3.76 11.60
N TYR A 132 -17.00 2.64 11.72
CA TYR A 132 -17.60 1.31 11.71
C TYR A 132 -17.72 0.73 13.12
N PRO A 133 -18.75 -0.09 13.39
CA PRO A 133 -18.80 -0.90 14.61
C PRO A 133 -17.56 -1.81 14.75
N GLY A 134 -17.22 -2.18 15.99
CA GLY A 134 -16.10 -3.07 16.27
C GLY A 134 -14.89 -2.37 16.91
N GLY A 135 -14.84 -1.04 16.85
CA GLY A 135 -13.72 -0.27 17.39
C GLY A 135 -12.44 -0.40 16.56
N SER A 136 -11.35 0.18 17.05
CA SER A 136 -10.06 0.15 16.37
C SER A 136 -9.28 -1.11 16.73
N MET A 137 -8.59 -1.67 15.73
CA MET A 137 -7.67 -2.79 15.91
C MET A 137 -6.55 -2.42 16.89
N SER A 138 -6.25 -3.30 17.84
CA SER A 138 -5.13 -3.19 18.77
C SER A 138 -3.83 -3.70 18.13
N VAL A 139 -2.68 -3.40 18.73
CA VAL A 139 -1.38 -3.90 18.25
C VAL A 139 -1.30 -5.42 18.29
N SER A 140 -1.82 -6.05 19.33
CA SER A 140 -1.85 -7.52 19.42
C SER A 140 -2.74 -8.15 18.35
N GLN A 141 -3.85 -7.52 18.01
CA GLN A 141 -4.71 -7.97 16.91
C GLN A 141 -4.03 -7.77 15.55
N ALA A 142 -3.31 -6.65 15.34
CA ALA A 142 -2.53 -6.44 14.12
C ALA A 142 -1.44 -7.51 13.95
N VAL A 143 -0.74 -7.87 15.02
CA VAL A 143 0.23 -8.98 15.03
C VAL A 143 -0.44 -10.29 14.64
N ALA A 144 -1.55 -10.65 15.26
CA ALA A 144 -2.27 -11.89 14.94
C ALA A 144 -2.77 -11.91 13.48
N PHE A 145 -3.21 -10.77 12.96
CA PHE A 145 -3.61 -10.62 11.56
C PHE A 145 -2.44 -10.87 10.60
N VAL A 146 -1.31 -10.19 10.80
CA VAL A 146 -0.16 -10.31 9.87
C VAL A 146 0.50 -11.67 9.95
N GLU A 147 0.53 -12.29 11.12
CA GLU A 147 1.00 -13.68 11.29
C GLU A 147 0.07 -14.67 10.58
N ARG A 148 -1.25 -14.47 10.64
CA ARG A 148 -2.21 -15.28 9.90
C ARG A 148 -2.02 -15.14 8.40
N ILE A 149 -1.82 -13.92 7.88
CA ILE A 149 -1.49 -13.71 6.46
C ILE A 149 -0.20 -14.46 6.11
N LYS A 150 0.85 -14.32 6.93
CA LYS A 150 2.14 -15.01 6.72
C LYS A 150 1.98 -16.53 6.70
N GLU A 151 1.23 -17.08 7.63
CA GLU A 151 0.92 -18.52 7.71
C GLU A 151 0.26 -19.02 6.42
N ARG A 152 -0.74 -18.29 5.92
CA ARG A 152 -1.56 -18.71 4.78
C ARG A 152 -0.91 -18.48 3.42
N THR A 153 -0.04 -17.49 3.31
CA THR A 153 0.51 -17.03 2.02
C THR A 153 2.02 -17.23 1.87
N GLY A 154 2.72 -17.49 2.96
CA GLY A 154 4.17 -17.50 3.01
C GLY A 154 4.81 -16.11 3.00
N LYS A 155 4.01 -15.02 2.95
CA LYS A 155 4.46 -13.62 2.85
C LYS A 155 3.90 -12.78 4.00
N TYR A 156 4.71 -11.87 4.56
CA TYR A 156 4.17 -10.82 5.41
C TYR A 156 3.49 -9.76 4.53
N PRO A 157 2.32 -9.23 4.94
CA PRO A 157 1.68 -8.12 4.24
C PRO A 157 2.42 -6.80 4.52
N GLY A 158 2.03 -5.74 3.80
CA GLY A 158 2.34 -4.38 4.23
C GLY A 158 1.49 -3.93 5.40
N ILE A 159 1.98 -2.91 6.11
CA ILE A 159 1.19 -2.17 7.09
C ILE A 159 1.07 -0.74 6.60
N TYR A 160 -0.18 -0.27 6.52
CA TYR A 160 -0.50 1.13 6.28
C TYR A 160 -0.97 1.81 7.56
N GLY A 161 -0.64 3.08 7.68
CA GLY A 161 -1.16 3.97 8.69
C GLY A 161 -0.51 5.35 8.64
N SER A 162 -1.15 6.35 9.26
CA SER A 162 -0.53 7.66 9.39
C SER A 162 0.68 7.60 10.33
N GLU A 163 1.70 8.43 10.08
CA GLU A 163 2.90 8.51 10.92
C GLU A 163 2.55 8.70 12.41
N TYR A 164 1.56 9.55 12.67
CA TYR A 164 1.08 9.80 14.02
C TYR A 164 0.44 8.56 14.66
N ARG A 165 -0.43 7.87 13.91
CA ARG A 165 -1.13 6.68 14.40
C ARG A 165 -0.17 5.53 14.69
N LEU A 166 0.74 5.26 13.76
CA LEU A 166 1.74 4.20 13.95
C LEU A 166 2.59 4.46 15.20
N ARG A 167 3.03 5.69 15.43
CA ARG A 167 3.75 6.05 16.66
C ARG A 167 2.93 5.81 17.92
N GLN A 168 1.67 6.24 17.93
CA GLN A 168 0.78 6.02 19.07
C GLN A 168 0.60 4.53 19.36
N MET A 169 0.36 3.72 18.34
CA MET A 169 0.08 2.30 18.51
C MET A 169 1.32 1.51 18.92
N LEU A 170 2.47 1.80 18.30
CA LEU A 170 3.69 1.01 18.52
C LEU A 170 4.43 1.37 19.82
N PHE A 171 4.18 2.53 20.38
CA PHE A 171 4.80 2.98 21.63
C PHE A 171 3.80 3.26 22.74
N GLY A 172 2.51 2.99 22.51
CA GLY A 172 1.48 3.03 23.55
C GLY A 172 1.59 1.86 24.53
N SER A 173 0.85 1.93 25.63
CA SER A 173 0.89 0.95 26.72
C SER A 173 0.53 -0.49 26.33
N GLY A 174 -0.15 -0.68 25.19
CA GLY A 174 -0.50 -2.02 24.67
C GLY A 174 0.57 -2.67 23.77
N ALA A 175 1.65 -1.95 23.44
CA ALA A 175 2.68 -2.43 22.53
C ALA A 175 3.91 -2.96 23.28
N THR A 176 4.37 -4.15 22.90
CA THR A 176 5.59 -4.78 23.45
C THR A 176 6.72 -4.79 22.42
N ALA A 177 7.94 -5.11 22.86
CA ALA A 177 9.07 -5.33 21.96
C ALA A 177 8.81 -6.51 21.00
N ALA A 178 8.12 -7.57 21.48
CA ALA A 178 7.74 -8.72 20.66
C ALA A 178 6.77 -8.31 19.53
N HIS A 179 5.75 -7.48 19.83
CA HIS A 179 4.85 -6.96 18.82
C HIS A 179 5.60 -6.18 17.74
N ARG A 180 6.50 -5.29 18.13
CA ARG A 180 7.33 -4.52 17.19
C ARG A 180 8.24 -5.41 16.34
N SER A 181 8.79 -6.47 16.93
CA SER A 181 9.62 -7.44 16.21
C SER A 181 8.84 -8.16 15.12
N VAL A 182 7.62 -8.62 15.38
CA VAL A 182 6.77 -9.23 14.35
C VAL A 182 6.43 -8.23 13.25
N LEU A 183 5.94 -7.05 13.62
CA LEU A 183 5.51 -6.03 12.66
C LEU A 183 6.67 -5.49 11.81
N SER A 184 7.92 -5.57 12.29
CA SER A 184 9.11 -5.18 11.50
C SER A 184 9.37 -6.05 10.26
N ASN A 185 8.74 -7.23 10.16
CA ASN A 185 8.81 -8.08 8.98
C ASN A 185 7.85 -7.62 7.86
N CYS A 186 6.90 -6.75 8.19
CA CYS A 186 5.99 -6.15 7.21
C CYS A 186 6.68 -4.98 6.50
N TRP A 187 6.40 -4.78 5.21
CA TRP A 187 6.81 -3.55 4.54
C TRP A 187 5.91 -2.37 4.96
N LEU A 188 6.46 -1.15 4.91
CA LEU A 188 5.79 0.02 5.48
C LEU A 188 5.20 0.93 4.40
N TRP A 189 3.89 1.11 4.43
CA TRP A 189 3.18 2.15 3.72
C TRP A 189 2.70 3.21 4.71
N ILE A 190 3.27 4.41 4.65
CA ILE A 190 3.05 5.45 5.64
C ILE A 190 2.35 6.67 5.03
N ALA A 191 1.37 7.24 5.72
CA ALA A 191 0.71 8.46 5.31
C ALA A 191 1.25 9.69 6.05
N ASN A 192 1.63 10.72 5.28
CA ASN A 192 1.91 12.07 5.77
C ASN A 192 1.67 13.07 4.64
N TYR A 193 0.69 13.95 4.79
CA TYR A 193 0.26 14.89 3.74
C TYR A 193 0.98 16.25 3.78
N HIS A 194 1.91 16.43 4.72
CA HIS A 194 2.58 17.70 4.95
C HIS A 194 4.07 17.66 4.68
N ASN A 195 4.73 16.57 5.03
CA ASN A 195 6.17 16.41 4.92
C ASN A 195 6.52 14.97 4.51
N GLU A 196 7.73 14.76 4.01
CA GLU A 196 8.26 13.40 3.89
C GLU A 196 8.23 12.73 5.27
N PRO A 197 7.65 11.51 5.39
CA PRO A 197 7.51 10.86 6.67
C PRO A 197 8.87 10.41 7.22
N ARG A 198 9.01 10.52 8.52
CA ARG A 198 10.15 9.93 9.21
C ARG A 198 9.89 8.45 9.43
N ALA A 199 10.92 7.64 9.25
CA ALA A 199 10.84 6.23 9.60
C ALA A 199 10.38 6.09 11.06
N THR A 200 9.36 5.26 11.27
CA THR A 200 8.84 4.95 12.61
C THR A 200 9.37 3.57 12.99
N SER A 201 10.21 3.51 14.05
CA SER A 201 10.63 2.21 14.59
C SER A 201 9.40 1.29 14.77
N PRO A 202 9.48 0.01 14.38
CA PRO A 202 10.70 -0.76 14.15
C PRO A 202 11.30 -0.67 12.74
N TRP A 203 10.65 -0.01 11.81
CA TRP A 203 11.17 0.13 10.43
C TRP A 203 12.32 1.15 10.36
N ARG A 204 13.28 0.89 9.48
CA ARG A 204 14.40 1.81 9.19
C ARG A 204 14.06 2.86 8.14
N GLY A 205 12.98 2.67 7.39
CA GLY A 205 12.50 3.53 6.33
C GLY A 205 11.08 3.13 5.95
N TRP A 206 10.50 3.88 5.05
CA TRP A 206 9.22 3.54 4.41
C TRP A 206 9.49 2.96 3.02
N ASP A 207 8.57 2.12 2.53
CA ASP A 207 8.59 1.59 1.16
C ASP A 207 7.64 2.38 0.28
N LEU A 208 6.45 2.69 0.80
CA LEU A 208 5.46 3.53 0.16
C LEU A 208 5.07 4.71 1.07
N TRP A 209 4.92 5.89 0.47
CA TRP A 209 4.47 7.10 1.15
C TRP A 209 3.22 7.66 0.48
N GLN A 210 2.08 7.60 1.17
CA GLN A 210 0.88 8.31 0.76
C GLN A 210 1.02 9.79 1.13
N TYR A 211 1.21 10.62 0.11
CA TYR A 211 1.43 12.06 0.30
C TYR A 211 0.17 12.90 0.08
N THR A 212 -0.89 12.32 -0.45
CA THR A 212 -2.20 12.96 -0.61
C THR A 212 -3.32 11.96 -0.35
N GLY A 213 -4.36 12.43 0.35
CA GLY A 213 -5.58 11.67 0.63
C GLY A 213 -6.69 12.62 1.09
N ASP A 214 -7.95 12.26 0.92
CA ASP A 214 -9.12 13.07 1.24
C ASP A 214 -9.09 14.49 0.61
N GLY A 215 -8.40 14.65 -0.51
CA GLY A 215 -8.15 15.95 -1.13
C GLY A 215 -7.16 16.84 -0.40
N LYS A 216 -6.47 16.32 0.63
CA LYS A 216 -5.46 17.03 1.40
C LYS A 216 -4.07 16.77 0.84
N CYS A 217 -3.27 17.81 0.68
CA CYS A 217 -1.84 17.74 0.37
C CYS A 217 -1.21 19.10 0.65
N GLY A 218 -0.31 19.16 1.62
CA GLY A 218 0.46 20.38 1.98
C GLY A 218 1.69 20.60 1.12
N LEU A 219 2.15 19.57 0.39
CA LEU A 219 3.41 19.57 -0.34
C LEU A 219 3.40 20.46 -1.60
N ARG A 220 4.54 20.99 -1.97
CA ARG A 220 4.78 21.82 -3.16
C ARG A 220 6.15 21.48 -3.76
N PRO A 221 6.39 21.72 -5.06
CA PRO A 221 5.43 22.20 -6.06
C PRO A 221 4.44 21.12 -6.52
N ARG A 222 3.34 21.51 -7.15
CA ARG A 222 2.33 20.58 -7.69
C ARG A 222 2.82 19.73 -8.87
N SER A 223 3.84 20.18 -9.57
CA SER A 223 4.52 19.39 -10.62
C SER A 223 5.20 18.14 -10.04
N ALA A 224 5.73 18.22 -8.81
CA ALA A 224 6.33 17.09 -8.12
C ALA A 224 5.30 16.28 -7.30
N PHE A 225 4.27 16.96 -6.80
CA PHE A 225 3.23 16.37 -5.95
C PHE A 225 1.82 16.65 -6.52
N PRO A 226 1.48 16.07 -7.69
CA PRO A 226 0.15 16.20 -8.26
C PRO A 226 -0.89 15.53 -7.35
N ILE A 227 -2.09 16.14 -7.28
CA ILE A 227 -3.21 15.65 -6.45
C ILE A 227 -4.29 14.93 -7.25
N GLY A 228 -4.14 14.88 -8.58
CA GLY A 228 -5.06 14.18 -9.48
C GLY A 228 -4.30 13.22 -10.39
N VAL A 229 -5.03 12.34 -11.03
CA VAL A 229 -4.56 11.45 -12.09
C VAL A 229 -5.75 10.97 -12.91
N ALA A 230 -5.62 10.95 -14.22
CA ALA A 230 -6.70 10.60 -15.15
C ALA A 230 -7.99 11.42 -14.84
N ASN A 231 -9.11 10.75 -14.68
CA ASN A 231 -10.38 11.39 -14.32
C ASN A 231 -10.59 11.59 -12.81
N LEU A 232 -9.63 11.18 -11.97
CA LEU A 232 -9.64 11.44 -10.52
C LEU A 232 -9.02 12.82 -10.22
N ARG A 233 -9.85 13.79 -9.88
CA ARG A 233 -9.40 15.16 -9.54
C ARG A 233 -8.66 15.24 -8.22
N LYS A 234 -8.98 14.35 -7.29
CA LYS A 234 -8.39 14.23 -5.95
C LYS A 234 -8.11 12.75 -5.71
N ALA A 235 -6.96 12.30 -6.18
CA ALA A 235 -6.53 10.92 -6.02
C ALA A 235 -5.70 10.76 -4.75
N GLU A 236 -5.76 9.60 -4.16
CA GLU A 236 -4.83 9.17 -3.13
C GLU A 236 -3.57 8.64 -3.79
N ARG A 237 -2.50 9.44 -3.78
CA ARG A 237 -1.27 9.17 -4.51
C ARG A 237 -0.12 8.83 -3.59
N ASN A 238 0.75 7.96 -4.10
CA ASN A 238 1.82 7.39 -3.31
C ASN A 238 3.15 7.46 -4.06
N ILE A 239 4.20 7.77 -3.31
CA ILE A 239 5.59 7.71 -3.77
C ILE A 239 6.19 6.40 -3.28
N PHE A 240 6.77 5.62 -4.20
CA PHE A 240 7.59 4.48 -3.86
C PHE A 240 9.05 4.93 -3.67
N ARG A 241 9.75 4.33 -2.70
CA ARG A 241 11.16 4.64 -2.38
C ARG A 241 12.15 4.02 -3.38
N GLY A 242 11.91 4.20 -4.65
CA GLY A 242 12.72 3.67 -5.74
C GLY A 242 12.13 4.06 -7.10
N ASN A 243 12.80 3.71 -8.17
CA ASN A 243 12.27 3.90 -9.52
C ASN A 243 11.23 2.84 -9.89
N ASN A 244 10.61 2.96 -11.06
CA ASN A 244 9.56 2.03 -11.51
C ASN A 244 10.06 0.58 -11.69
N ALA A 245 11.32 0.36 -12.04
CA ALA A 245 11.88 -0.98 -12.15
C ALA A 245 11.99 -1.64 -10.75
N LEU A 246 12.47 -0.88 -9.77
CA LEU A 246 12.51 -1.33 -8.37
C LEU A 246 11.12 -1.54 -7.80
N LEU A 247 10.13 -0.70 -8.17
CA LEU A 247 8.73 -0.90 -7.79
C LEU A 247 8.16 -2.22 -8.33
N GLN A 248 8.45 -2.54 -9.59
CA GLN A 248 8.03 -3.82 -10.18
C GLN A 248 8.70 -5.02 -9.48
N ALA A 249 10.00 -4.93 -9.18
CA ALA A 249 10.71 -5.96 -8.44
C ALA A 249 10.14 -6.14 -7.01
N PHE A 250 9.89 -5.02 -6.31
CA PHE A 250 9.25 -5.00 -5.00
C PHE A 250 7.87 -5.69 -5.04
N TRP A 251 7.07 -5.39 -6.08
CA TRP A 251 5.76 -6.03 -6.24
C TRP A 251 5.87 -7.54 -6.43
N GLN A 252 6.81 -8.00 -7.28
CA GLN A 252 7.04 -9.42 -7.48
C GLN A 252 7.54 -10.13 -6.21
N GLU A 253 8.39 -9.47 -5.44
CA GLU A 253 8.95 -10.02 -4.19
C GLU A 253 7.87 -10.18 -3.10
N HIS A 254 7.03 -9.16 -2.91
CA HIS A 254 6.08 -9.09 -1.80
C HIS A 254 4.66 -9.58 -2.14
N ALA A 255 4.32 -9.69 -3.41
CA ALA A 255 2.99 -10.10 -3.81
C ALA A 255 2.71 -11.58 -3.48
N TRP A 256 1.46 -11.85 -3.14
CA TRP A 256 0.92 -13.18 -3.05
C TRP A 256 0.33 -13.61 -4.39
N PHE A 257 0.55 -14.87 -4.75
CA PHE A 257 -0.01 -15.50 -5.95
C PHE A 257 -1.08 -16.50 -5.49
N PRO A 258 -2.37 -16.13 -5.48
CA PRO A 258 -3.41 -17.07 -5.09
C PRO A 258 -3.35 -18.32 -5.97
N SER A 259 -3.18 -19.50 -5.35
CA SER A 259 -3.36 -20.78 -6.05
C SER A 259 -4.84 -20.94 -6.37
N GLY A 260 -5.17 -21.15 -7.65
CA GLY A 260 -6.52 -21.46 -8.09
C GLY A 260 -6.93 -22.86 -7.69
#